data_32e88f0b02c92a06f58771bae720b796
#
_entry.id   32e88f0b02c92a06f58771bae720b796
#
_cell.length_a   1.000
_cell.length_b   1.000
_cell.length_c   1.000
_cell.angle_alpha   90.00
_cell.angle_beta   90.00
_cell.angle_gamma   90.00
#
_symmetry.space_group_name_H-M   'P 1'
#
loop_
_entity.id
_entity.type
_entity.pdbx_description
1 polymer ?
#
loop_
_entity_poly.entity_id
_entity_poly.type
_entity_poly.pdbx_seq_one_letter_code
_entity_poly.pdbx_strand_id
1 'polypeptide(L)'
;HLPLFDLIERMRAPGRETAQAMYGCRGFVCHHNTDIWGDTAPQDLWMPATIWPMGAAWLCLHIFEHYQFTQDLDFWISTMRQCVRLPCSSWTI
;
A
#
# COMPACT_ATOMS: atom_id res chain seq x y z
N HIS A 1 10.80 12.02 -4.46
CA HIS A 1 10.28 10.92 -3.64
C HIS A 1 8.98 11.28 -2.93
N LEU A 2 8.83 12.52 -2.42
CA LEU A 2 7.63 12.94 -1.67
C LEU A 2 6.31 12.72 -2.43
N PRO A 3 6.20 13.00 -3.74
CA PRO A 3 4.97 12.72 -4.48
C PRO A 3 4.54 11.25 -4.47
N LEU A 4 5.50 10.32 -4.44
CA LEU A 4 5.20 8.88 -4.31
C LEU A 4 4.57 8.56 -2.96
N PHE A 5 5.07 9.16 -1.88
CA PHE A 5 4.52 8.95 -0.54
C PHE A 5 3.14 9.57 -0.38
N ASP A 6 2.89 10.71 -1.00
CA ASP A 6 1.56 11.32 -1.07
C ASP A 6 0.56 10.41 -1.79
N LEU A 7 0.98 9.76 -2.87
CA LEU A 7 0.17 8.77 -3.57
C LEU A 7 -0.16 7.57 -2.68
N ILE A 8 0.84 7.01 -2.00
CA ILE A 8 0.66 5.89 -1.06
C ILE A 8 -0.35 6.26 0.03
N GLU A 9 -0.25 7.46 0.58
CA GLU A 9 -1.18 7.95 1.60
C GLU A 9 -2.61 8.08 1.07
N ARG A 10 -2.78 8.56 -0.16
CA ARG A 10 -4.09 8.65 -0.82
C ARG A 10 -4.72 7.27 -1.06
N MET A 11 -3.91 6.29 -1.42
CA MET A 11 -4.38 4.93 -1.67
C MET A 11 -4.74 4.18 -0.39
N ARG A 12 -4.36 4.67 0.78
CA ARG A 12 -4.57 3.95 2.04
C ARG A 12 -6.04 3.77 2.40
N ALA A 13 -6.87 4.80 2.28
CA ALA A 13 -8.30 4.71 2.60
C ALA A 13 -9.05 3.81 1.61
N PRO A 14 -8.94 4.01 0.28
CA PRO A 14 -9.51 3.07 -0.69
C PRO A 14 -8.95 1.66 -0.55
N GLY A 15 -7.65 1.53 -0.23
CA GLY A 15 -7.01 0.23 -0.05
C GLY A 15 -7.54 -0.56 1.15
N ARG A 16 -7.95 0.11 2.20
CA ARG A 16 -8.63 -0.53 3.34
C ARG A 16 -10.00 -1.04 2.95
N GLU A 17 -10.74 -0.26 2.22
CA GLU A 17 -12.05 -0.65 1.70
C GLU A 17 -11.93 -1.86 0.77
N THR A 18 -10.96 -1.83 -0.14
CA THR A 18 -10.67 -2.96 -1.05
C THR A 18 -10.25 -4.21 -0.28
N ALA A 19 -9.39 -4.08 0.73
CA ALA A 19 -8.96 -5.20 1.56
C ALA A 19 -10.15 -5.84 2.30
N GLN A 20 -11.03 -5.03 2.83
CA GLN A 20 -12.22 -5.51 3.53
C GLN A 20 -13.24 -6.14 2.58
N ALA A 21 -13.52 -5.49 1.47
CA ALA A 21 -14.55 -5.91 0.53
C ALA A 21 -14.16 -7.16 -0.27
N MET A 22 -12.90 -7.22 -0.75
CA MET A 22 -12.44 -8.32 -1.60
C MET A 22 -11.86 -9.50 -0.82
N TYR A 23 -11.17 -9.23 0.30
CA TYR A 23 -10.40 -10.26 1.01
C TYR A 23 -10.86 -10.48 2.45
N GLY A 24 -11.74 -9.65 2.97
CA GLY A 24 -12.16 -9.70 4.37
C GLY A 24 -11.01 -9.46 5.37
N CYS A 25 -9.98 -8.75 4.93
CA CYS A 25 -8.74 -8.54 5.67
C CYS A 25 -8.69 -7.17 6.32
N ARG A 26 -7.97 -7.07 7.44
CA ARG A 26 -7.53 -5.78 7.97
C ARG A 26 -6.29 -5.33 7.21
N GLY A 27 -6.07 -4.01 7.16
CA GLY A 27 -4.95 -3.43 6.44
C GLY A 27 -5.39 -2.73 5.17
N PHE A 28 -4.49 -2.52 4.22
CA PHE A 28 -4.85 -2.01 2.91
C PHE A 28 -4.20 -2.82 1.79
N VAL A 29 -4.86 -2.88 0.66
CA VAL A 29 -4.42 -3.60 -0.53
C VAL A 29 -4.35 -2.62 -1.70
N CYS A 30 -3.32 -2.74 -2.51
CA CYS A 30 -3.23 -2.11 -3.82
C CYS A 30 -2.95 -3.18 -4.85
N HIS A 31 -3.66 -3.13 -5.95
CA HIS A 31 -3.44 -4.00 -7.10
C HIS A 31 -2.46 -3.39 -8.10
N HIS A 32 -2.34 -4.00 -9.26
CA HIS A 32 -1.33 -3.65 -10.27
C HIS A 32 -1.43 -2.20 -10.74
N ASN A 33 -2.64 -1.68 -10.94
CA ASN A 33 -2.88 -0.34 -11.45
C ASN A 33 -3.55 0.56 -10.41
N THR A 34 -3.37 1.85 -10.57
CA THR A 34 -4.10 2.90 -9.87
C THR A 34 -4.43 4.03 -10.85
N ASP A 35 -5.26 4.95 -10.41
CA ASP A 35 -5.64 6.14 -11.17
C ASP A 35 -5.27 7.42 -10.41
N ILE A 36 -5.69 8.56 -10.95
CA ILE A 36 -5.45 9.87 -10.31
C ILE A 36 -6.18 10.05 -8.97
N TRP A 37 -7.16 9.22 -8.70
CA TRP A 37 -7.95 9.24 -7.46
C TRP A 37 -7.36 8.31 -6.39
N GLY A 38 -6.39 7.48 -6.76
CA GLY A 38 -5.76 6.51 -5.87
C GLY A 38 -6.61 5.25 -5.66
N ASP A 39 -7.40 4.85 -6.66
CA ASP A 39 -8.17 3.63 -6.60
C ASP A 39 -7.25 2.40 -6.48
N THR A 40 -7.65 1.44 -5.70
CA THR A 40 -6.86 0.26 -5.36
C THR A 40 -7.50 -1.04 -5.82
N ALA A 41 -8.72 -0.99 -6.35
CA ALA A 41 -9.39 -2.14 -6.93
C ALA A 41 -8.70 -2.61 -8.22
N PRO A 42 -8.87 -3.87 -8.63
CA PRO A 42 -8.38 -4.35 -9.93
C PRO A 42 -9.04 -3.59 -11.08
N GLN A 43 -8.24 -2.96 -11.94
CA GLN A 43 -8.76 -2.06 -12.99
C GLN A 43 -8.44 -2.53 -14.41
N ASP A 44 -7.70 -3.61 -14.60
CA ASP A 44 -7.27 -4.07 -15.90
C ASP A 44 -8.06 -5.30 -16.36
N LEU A 45 -8.12 -5.48 -17.68
CA LEU A 45 -8.80 -6.63 -18.31
C LEU A 45 -8.00 -7.92 -18.21
N TRP A 46 -6.68 -7.83 -18.02
CA TRP A 46 -5.80 -8.99 -17.94
C TRP A 46 -5.70 -9.52 -16.51
N MET A 47 -6.65 -10.33 -16.11
CA MET A 47 -6.82 -10.82 -14.74
C MET A 47 -5.55 -11.40 -14.09
N PRO A 48 -4.72 -12.21 -14.77
CA PRO A 48 -3.52 -12.77 -14.14
C PRO A 48 -2.49 -11.73 -13.70
N ALA A 49 -2.41 -10.59 -14.39
CA ALA A 49 -1.53 -9.49 -14.02
C ALA A 49 -2.21 -8.50 -13.06
N THR A 50 -3.51 -8.34 -13.17
CA THR A 50 -4.30 -7.35 -12.43
C THR A 50 -4.46 -7.74 -10.97
N ILE A 51 -4.75 -9.01 -10.69
CA ILE A 51 -4.90 -9.52 -9.31
C ILE A 51 -3.52 -9.76 -8.73
N TRP A 52 -2.95 -8.71 -8.17
CA TRP A 52 -1.66 -8.74 -7.48
C TRP A 52 -1.76 -8.01 -6.15
N PRO A 53 -2.14 -8.70 -5.06
CA PRO A 53 -2.42 -8.05 -3.77
C PRO A 53 -1.16 -7.56 -3.05
N MET A 54 0.02 -7.79 -3.60
CA MET A 54 1.30 -7.40 -3.00
C MET A 54 1.70 -5.94 -3.28
N GLY A 55 0.92 -5.19 -4.05
CA GLY A 55 1.27 -3.84 -4.48
C GLY A 55 1.54 -2.89 -3.30
N ALA A 56 0.70 -2.91 -2.28
CA ALA A 56 0.88 -2.09 -1.08
C ALA A 56 2.18 -2.44 -0.33
N ALA A 57 2.46 -3.71 -0.14
CA ALA A 57 3.67 -4.18 0.53
C ALA A 57 4.93 -3.78 -0.25
N TRP A 58 4.89 -3.93 -1.56
CA TRP A 58 6.00 -3.53 -2.43
C TRP A 58 6.27 -2.01 -2.36
N LEU A 59 5.23 -1.19 -2.39
CA LEU A 59 5.37 0.26 -2.27
C LEU A 59 5.94 0.69 -0.91
N CYS A 60 5.63 -0.03 0.16
CA CYS A 60 6.17 0.25 1.50
C CYS A 60 7.69 0.06 1.59
N LEU A 61 8.31 -0.74 0.72
CA LEU A 61 9.76 -0.87 0.66
C LEU A 61 10.45 0.45 0.32
N HIS A 62 9.84 1.29 -0.50
CA HIS A 62 10.38 2.60 -0.85
C HIS A 62 10.43 3.57 0.33
N ILE A 63 9.55 3.41 1.30
CA ILE A 63 9.56 4.19 2.54
C ILE A 63 10.81 3.84 3.36
N PHE A 64 11.15 2.56 3.44
CA PHE A 64 12.37 2.11 4.11
C PHE A 64 13.62 2.59 3.38
N GLU A 65 13.64 2.47 2.07
CA GLU A 65 14.73 2.96 1.24
C GLU A 65 14.95 4.47 1.42
N HIS A 66 13.88 5.26 1.45
CA HIS A 66 13.97 6.68 1.74
C HIS A 66 14.63 6.96 3.09
N TYR A 67 14.27 6.21 4.13
CA TYR A 67 14.91 6.32 5.43
C TYR A 67 16.40 5.97 5.37
N GLN A 68 16.78 4.93 4.65
CA GLN A 68 18.19 4.54 4.51
C GLN A 68 19.04 5.65 3.89
N PHE A 69 18.49 6.42 2.95
CA PHE A 69 19.21 7.51 2.30
C PHE A 69 19.17 8.83 3.09
N THR A 70 18.08 9.14 3.76
CA THR A 70 17.88 10.43 4.42
C THR A 70 18.16 10.40 5.91
N GLN A 71 18.08 9.25 6.56
CA GLN A 71 18.14 9.09 8.02
C GLN A 71 17.10 9.92 8.78
N ASP A 72 15.98 10.28 8.11
CA ASP A 72 14.86 11.01 8.72
C ASP A 72 14.01 10.05 9.55
N LEU A 73 14.33 9.97 10.82
CA LEU A 73 13.68 9.08 11.78
C LEU A 73 12.22 9.48 12.05
N ASP A 74 11.93 10.78 12.06
CA ASP A 74 10.57 11.28 12.31
C ASP A 74 9.63 10.91 11.16
N PHE A 75 10.08 11.07 9.92
CA PHE A 75 9.37 10.61 8.74
C PHE A 75 9.16 9.09 8.78
N TRP A 76 10.20 8.33 9.09
CA TRP A 76 10.15 6.87 9.21
C TRP A 76 9.11 6.42 10.23
N ILE A 77 9.16 6.94 11.45
CA ILE A 77 8.25 6.55 12.54
C ILE A 77 6.80 6.92 12.18
N SER A 78 6.56 8.13 11.67
CA SER A 78 5.21 8.58 11.33
C SER A 78 4.60 7.73 10.21
N THR A 79 5.38 7.48 9.16
CA THR A 79 4.91 6.73 7.98
C THR A 79 4.79 5.24 8.27
N MET A 80 5.75 4.65 8.98
CA MET A 80 5.70 3.23 9.32
C MET A 80 4.61 2.89 10.33
N ARG A 81 4.32 3.75 11.29
CA ARG A 81 3.15 3.55 12.16
C ARG A 81 1.85 3.47 11.38
N GLN A 82 1.78 4.18 10.28
CA GLN A 82 0.64 4.13 9.37
C GLN A 82 0.63 2.84 8.54
N CYS A 83 1.77 2.37 8.08
CA CYS A 83 1.90 1.13 7.31
C CYS A 83 1.82 -0.12 8.19
N VAL A 84 2.47 -0.14 9.36
CA VAL A 84 2.55 -1.31 10.26
C VAL A 84 1.25 -1.58 11.03
N ARG A 85 0.36 -0.63 11.13
CA ARG A 85 -1.02 -0.93 11.57
C ARG A 85 -1.80 -1.81 10.58
N LEU A 86 -1.09 -2.47 9.68
CA LEU A 86 -1.61 -3.04 8.44
C LEU A 86 -1.33 -4.52 8.21
N PRO A 87 -0.87 -5.36 9.10
CA PRO A 87 -0.79 -6.73 8.67
C PRO A 87 -2.20 -7.25 8.41
N CYS A 88 -2.47 -7.50 7.16
CA CYS A 88 -3.44 -8.52 6.83
C CYS A 88 -2.95 -9.77 7.56
N SER A 89 -3.62 -10.17 8.62
CA SER A 89 -3.22 -11.31 9.47
C SER A 89 -3.25 -12.66 8.73
N SER A 90 -3.58 -12.66 7.45
CA SER A 90 -3.52 -13.82 6.57
C SER A 90 -2.11 -14.14 6.05
N TRP A 91 -1.11 -13.29 6.33
CA TRP A 91 0.29 -13.53 5.97
C TRP A 91 1.17 -14.04 7.11
N THR A 92 0.62 -14.27 8.28
CA THR A 92 1.26 -15.11 9.29
C THR A 92 1.10 -16.58 8.87
N ILE A 93 2.02 -16.98 8.03
CA ILE A 93 2.30 -18.41 7.88
C ILE A 93 3.08 -18.86 9.11
#